data_7138196aadb0ee68750dc898ae3084d7
#
_entry.id   7138196aadb0ee68750dc898ae3084d7
#
_cell.length_a   1.000
_cell.length_b   1.000
_cell.length_c   1.000
_cell.angle_alpha   90.00
_cell.angle_beta   90.00
_cell.angle_gamma   90.00
#
_symmetry.space_group_name_H-M   'P 1'
#
loop_
_entity.id
_entity.type
_entity.pdbx_description
1 polymer ?
#
loop_
_entity_poly.entity_id
_entity_poly.type
_entity_poly.pdbx_seq_one_letter_code
_entity_poly.pdbx_strand_id
1 'polypeptide(L)'
;MVNGEIVNLNSHSQFCMPNENAEPIARFREALADALSRHWYGLKALYDSMATVHPDAAEKMSYLEIRSFMKKCRRRRYPQQPHTIEVFVQQLTAPEYTRNLEYETGHLTVVLITDENNGKHVIFYDAKFVQEEMTEVTRLFIDATFKSRPRLQGVYQVLTILGVKLNHGFPFIWAVMSSKTQVAYEAILRYAREQIIPSNAVKLVMSDFERDLRNAVSSTFTSALSTGCNTHYDRAIYQKAKSLGLRTLLRDNIEAKVWFKKTLALAYLPKNLIEDQYNSIKNDLSPPVRTRCVNFLRYYERYWLRTVTPAGYSVYGLGQRTNNIIESYNHRLGGRMENRPHPWDFISKLLRLQSDVQTDLRRLKNNYQTSRHARYTTVFKQKYIFQAWRELHFREITPSEFLTRAAALKDNIDEFIAQQTEAREGEEFELQEPPVAVPLEQDPDYNRVIFDGNRPEWLFDDVEVPRAAPENDVYENDSDDGSSSEDEPKIQVDIDSIEVETGNNVSMDEEKRAPSPDNDEGNLPEPRPTVSNDGELIPSLDNDEPVRSQ
;
A
#
# COMPACT_ATOMS: atom_id res chain seq x y z
N MET A 1 47.85 16.15 -3.22
CA MET A 1 48.51 14.82 -3.05
C MET A 1 48.35 14.06 -4.36
N VAL A 2 49.37 13.50 -4.90
CA VAL A 2 49.35 12.59 -6.03
C VAL A 2 50.00 11.29 -5.51
N ASN A 3 49.32 10.17 -5.64
CA ASN A 3 49.75 8.85 -5.14
C ASN A 3 50.14 8.76 -3.64
N GLY A 4 49.46 9.54 -2.78
CA GLY A 4 49.75 9.58 -1.34
C GLY A 4 50.95 10.43 -0.91
N GLU A 5 51.69 10.98 -1.83
CA GLU A 5 52.82 11.88 -1.54
C GLU A 5 52.39 13.35 -1.63
N ILE A 6 52.90 14.16 -0.72
CA ILE A 6 52.70 15.62 -0.73
C ILE A 6 53.64 16.21 -1.79
N VAL A 7 53.09 16.48 -2.97
CA VAL A 7 53.85 17.18 -4.02
C VAL A 7 53.66 18.70 -3.81
N ASN A 8 54.68 19.36 -3.37
CA ASN A 8 54.74 20.81 -3.30
C ASN A 8 55.01 21.37 -4.71
N LEU A 9 53.95 21.87 -5.37
CA LEU A 9 54.05 22.44 -6.71
C LEU A 9 54.50 23.90 -6.73
N ASN A 10 54.52 24.58 -5.60
CA ASN A 10 55.00 25.98 -5.48
C ASN A 10 55.81 26.14 -4.20
N SER A 11 56.92 26.91 -4.27
CA SER A 11 57.67 27.30 -3.09
C SER A 11 56.82 28.21 -2.18
N HIS A 12 56.69 27.81 -0.92
CA HIS A 12 56.01 28.66 0.06
C HIS A 12 56.79 29.95 0.26
N SER A 13 56.08 31.08 0.42
CA SER A 13 56.65 32.33 0.89
C SER A 13 57.32 32.11 2.25
N GLN A 14 58.43 32.79 2.53
CA GLN A 14 59.13 32.75 3.81
C GLN A 14 58.25 33.13 5.02
N PHE A 15 57.08 33.74 4.75
CA PHE A 15 56.10 34.16 5.76
C PHE A 15 54.92 33.17 5.89
N CYS A 16 54.95 32.03 5.19
CA CYS A 16 53.89 31.03 5.27
C CYS A 16 54.07 30.20 6.56
N MET A 17 53.28 30.51 7.57
CA MET A 17 53.24 29.73 8.82
C MET A 17 52.51 28.41 8.58
N PRO A 18 52.97 27.31 9.17
CA PRO A 18 52.22 26.03 9.14
C PRO A 18 50.83 26.22 9.73
N ASN A 19 49.82 25.77 8.99
CA ASN A 19 48.45 25.75 9.52
C ASN A 19 48.20 24.40 10.19
N GLU A 20 48.28 24.36 11.52
CA GLU A 20 48.07 23.17 12.34
C GLU A 20 46.67 22.56 12.12
N ASN A 21 45.71 23.37 11.65
CA ASN A 21 44.35 22.95 11.39
C ASN A 21 44.15 22.37 9.97
N ALA A 22 45.15 22.46 9.10
CA ALA A 22 45.02 22.07 7.70
C ALA A 22 44.72 20.57 7.52
N GLU A 23 45.39 19.73 8.28
CA GLU A 23 45.22 18.25 8.19
C GLU A 23 43.86 17.79 8.72
N PRO A 24 43.38 18.14 9.91
CA PRO A 24 42.03 17.78 10.37
C PRO A 24 40.94 18.23 9.41
N ILE A 25 41.03 19.46 8.91
CA ILE A 25 40.07 20.00 7.94
C ILE A 25 40.13 19.24 6.61
N ALA A 26 41.31 18.86 6.12
CA ALA A 26 41.46 18.11 4.88
C ALA A 26 40.83 16.73 5.00
N ARG A 27 41.11 15.99 6.08
CA ARG A 27 40.47 14.67 6.38
C ARG A 27 38.94 14.77 6.48
N PHE A 28 38.43 15.78 7.14
CA PHE A 28 36.98 16.01 7.24
C PHE A 28 36.35 16.28 5.89
N ARG A 29 36.99 17.10 5.05
CA ARG A 29 36.56 17.36 3.66
C ARG A 29 36.59 16.09 2.80
N GLU A 30 37.61 15.28 2.95
CA GLU A 30 37.75 14.02 2.23
C GLU A 30 36.66 13.03 2.65
N ALA A 31 36.38 12.87 3.94
CA ALA A 31 35.32 12.04 4.46
C ALA A 31 33.93 12.47 3.96
N LEU A 32 33.66 13.80 3.95
CA LEU A 32 32.42 14.33 3.37
C LEU A 32 32.31 14.11 1.87
N ALA A 33 33.41 14.26 1.12
CA ALA A 33 33.45 14.06 -0.32
C ALA A 33 33.23 12.56 -0.65
N ASP A 34 33.86 11.65 0.09
CA ASP A 34 33.72 10.22 -0.07
C ASP A 34 32.27 9.78 0.22
N ALA A 35 31.67 10.20 1.34
CA ALA A 35 30.29 9.91 1.65
C ALA A 35 29.32 10.41 0.56
N LEU A 36 29.50 11.63 0.07
CA LEU A 36 28.70 12.22 -1.02
C LEU A 36 28.94 11.54 -2.38
N SER A 37 30.07 10.86 -2.55
CA SER A 37 30.37 10.09 -3.75
C SER A 37 29.67 8.71 -3.76
N ARG A 38 29.30 8.19 -2.59
CA ARG A 38 28.69 6.85 -2.48
C ARG A 38 27.17 6.92 -2.49
N HIS A 39 26.58 7.84 -1.73
CA HIS A 39 25.13 7.90 -1.53
C HIS A 39 24.59 9.32 -1.54
N TRP A 40 23.29 9.45 -1.83
CA TRP A 40 22.59 10.70 -1.63
C TRP A 40 22.33 10.94 -0.13
N TYR A 41 22.75 12.12 0.34
CA TYR A 41 22.48 12.58 1.71
C TYR A 41 21.94 14.01 1.72
N GLY A 42 21.11 14.33 2.70
CA GLY A 42 20.86 15.71 3.09
C GLY A 42 22.16 16.35 3.57
N LEU A 43 22.57 17.48 2.97
CA LEU A 43 23.89 18.04 3.24
C LEU A 43 24.09 18.39 4.72
N LYS A 44 23.06 18.95 5.38
CA LYS A 44 23.16 19.31 6.80
C LYS A 44 23.25 18.08 7.69
N ALA A 45 22.38 17.08 7.45
CA ALA A 45 22.37 15.82 8.19
C ALA A 45 23.71 15.07 8.06
N LEU A 46 24.28 15.05 6.84
CA LEU A 46 25.60 14.46 6.65
C LEU A 46 26.69 15.23 7.40
N TYR A 47 26.68 16.57 7.33
CA TYR A 47 27.64 17.39 8.08
C TYR A 47 27.52 17.09 9.57
N ASP A 48 26.32 17.08 10.15
CA ASP A 48 26.10 16.83 11.57
C ASP A 48 26.60 15.44 12.00
N SER A 49 26.30 14.41 11.20
CA SER A 49 26.81 13.06 11.45
C SER A 49 28.34 12.98 11.38
N MET A 50 28.95 13.62 10.40
CA MET A 50 30.41 13.62 10.26
C MET A 50 31.12 14.52 11.29
N ALA A 51 30.46 15.56 11.78
CA ALA A 51 30.95 16.42 12.84
C ALA A 51 31.15 15.66 14.16
N THR A 52 30.32 14.64 14.44
CA THR A 52 30.50 13.79 15.63
C THR A 52 31.72 12.88 15.52
N VAL A 53 32.12 12.51 14.30
CA VAL A 53 33.31 11.68 14.01
C VAL A 53 34.59 12.51 13.95
N HIS A 54 34.47 13.78 13.52
CA HIS A 54 35.58 14.71 13.32
C HIS A 54 35.36 16.00 14.14
N PRO A 55 35.29 15.95 15.49
CA PRO A 55 34.90 17.10 16.30
C PRO A 55 35.89 18.27 16.17
N ASP A 56 37.21 18.02 16.13
CA ASP A 56 38.24 19.04 16.02
C ASP A 56 38.14 19.85 14.71
N ALA A 57 37.73 19.18 13.62
CA ALA A 57 37.55 19.86 12.33
C ALA A 57 36.20 20.60 12.29
N ALA A 58 35.17 20.05 12.91
CA ALA A 58 33.84 20.67 12.97
C ALA A 58 33.82 21.93 13.81
N GLU A 59 34.63 22.00 14.86
CA GLU A 59 34.84 23.23 15.66
C GLU A 59 35.44 24.37 14.83
N LYS A 60 36.30 24.04 13.85
CA LYS A 60 37.04 24.98 13.03
C LYS A 60 36.42 25.28 11.68
N MET A 61 35.40 24.49 11.27
CA MET A 61 34.73 24.62 9.98
C MET A 61 33.25 24.37 10.10
N SER A 62 32.47 25.44 10.09
CA SER A 62 31.00 25.37 10.16
C SER A 62 30.38 24.80 8.89
N TYR A 63 29.10 24.32 9.01
CA TYR A 63 28.31 23.87 7.86
C TYR A 63 28.19 24.97 6.77
N LEU A 64 28.04 26.21 7.16
CA LEU A 64 27.89 27.32 6.20
C LEU A 64 29.11 27.47 5.31
N GLU A 65 30.30 27.34 5.87
CA GLU A 65 31.58 27.48 5.14
C GLU A 65 31.79 26.31 4.18
N ILE A 66 31.48 25.06 4.60
CA ILE A 66 31.72 23.86 3.78
C ILE A 66 30.58 23.52 2.81
N ARG A 67 29.40 24.11 2.99
CA ARG A 67 28.19 23.82 2.21
C ARG A 67 28.41 23.90 0.69
N SER A 68 29.12 24.90 0.23
CA SER A 68 29.41 25.09 -1.21
C SER A 68 30.29 23.97 -1.77
N PHE A 69 31.30 23.54 -1.01
CA PHE A 69 32.12 22.37 -1.34
C PHE A 69 31.28 21.09 -1.40
N MET A 70 30.48 20.83 -0.39
CA MET A 70 29.60 19.65 -0.36
C MET A 70 28.61 19.62 -1.54
N LYS A 71 28.03 20.77 -1.91
CA LYS A 71 27.21 20.92 -3.12
C LYS A 71 27.97 20.54 -4.39
N LYS A 72 29.22 20.97 -4.51
CA LYS A 72 30.10 20.68 -5.66
C LYS A 72 30.40 19.16 -5.72
N CYS A 73 30.73 18.54 -4.60
CA CYS A 73 30.94 17.07 -4.53
C CYS A 73 29.70 16.30 -4.94
N ARG A 74 28.53 16.66 -4.41
CA ARG A 74 27.26 15.99 -4.77
C ARG A 74 26.92 16.14 -6.25
N ARG A 75 27.16 17.32 -6.87
CA ARG A 75 26.92 17.55 -8.31
C ARG A 75 27.81 16.72 -9.24
N ARG A 76 28.95 16.23 -8.77
CA ARG A 76 29.83 15.37 -9.56
C ARG A 76 29.26 13.96 -9.72
N ARG A 77 28.43 13.51 -8.76
CA ARG A 77 27.81 12.18 -8.80
C ARG A 77 26.39 12.22 -9.37
N TYR A 78 25.63 13.21 -8.99
CA TYR A 78 24.23 13.33 -9.34
C TYR A 78 24.01 14.54 -10.25
N PRO A 79 23.31 14.37 -11.38
CA PRO A 79 22.97 15.48 -12.25
C PRO A 79 22.00 16.45 -11.59
N GLN A 80 21.64 17.50 -12.31
CA GLN A 80 20.62 18.45 -11.86
C GLN A 80 19.31 17.72 -11.55
N GLN A 81 18.55 18.22 -10.58
CA GLN A 81 17.27 17.61 -10.20
C GLN A 81 16.36 17.49 -11.43
N PRO A 82 15.89 16.28 -11.74
CA PRO A 82 14.89 16.08 -12.79
C PRO A 82 13.55 16.67 -12.35
N HIS A 83 12.81 17.22 -13.30
CA HIS A 83 11.48 17.77 -13.03
C HIS A 83 10.37 16.84 -13.46
N THR A 84 10.56 16.07 -14.53
CA THR A 84 9.58 15.11 -15.08
C THR A 84 10.07 13.67 -14.99
N ILE A 85 9.17 12.74 -15.21
CA ILE A 85 9.46 11.30 -15.21
C ILE A 85 10.45 10.97 -16.35
N GLU A 86 10.25 11.52 -17.54
CA GLU A 86 11.08 11.24 -18.72
C GLU A 86 12.52 11.71 -18.50
N VAL A 87 12.69 12.94 -18.02
CA VAL A 87 14.02 13.50 -17.70
C VAL A 87 14.70 12.68 -16.60
N PHE A 88 13.92 12.19 -15.62
CA PHE A 88 14.44 11.33 -14.57
C PHE A 88 14.99 10.01 -15.12
N VAL A 89 14.22 9.34 -15.98
CA VAL A 89 14.67 8.08 -16.61
C VAL A 89 15.85 8.34 -17.53
N GLN A 90 15.80 9.37 -18.36
CA GLN A 90 16.91 9.74 -19.24
C GLN A 90 18.22 9.95 -18.45
N GLN A 91 18.15 10.64 -17.32
CA GLN A 91 19.31 10.83 -16.45
C GLN A 91 19.78 9.53 -15.79
N LEU A 92 18.85 8.65 -15.33
CA LEU A 92 19.22 7.38 -14.71
C LEU A 92 19.89 6.41 -15.69
N THR A 93 19.47 6.43 -16.95
CA THR A 93 19.98 5.52 -18.00
C THR A 93 21.18 6.10 -18.77
N ALA A 94 21.56 7.36 -18.52
CA ALA A 94 22.74 7.95 -19.12
C ALA A 94 24.02 7.24 -18.61
N PRO A 95 24.98 6.89 -19.51
CA PRO A 95 26.17 6.07 -19.16
C PRO A 95 26.95 6.58 -17.95
N GLU A 96 27.06 7.89 -17.78
CA GLU A 96 27.77 8.52 -16.67
C GLU A 96 27.06 8.39 -15.32
N TYR A 97 25.77 8.06 -15.31
CA TYR A 97 24.95 8.00 -14.09
C TYR A 97 24.40 6.61 -13.77
N THR A 98 24.59 5.60 -14.62
CA THR A 98 24.10 4.21 -14.39
C THR A 98 24.59 3.62 -13.07
N ARG A 99 25.80 4.02 -12.61
CA ARG A 99 26.31 3.65 -11.28
C ARG A 99 25.39 4.03 -10.11
N ASN A 100 24.44 4.96 -10.31
CA ASN A 100 23.47 5.34 -9.30
C ASN A 100 22.33 4.32 -9.17
N LEU A 101 22.33 3.28 -10.00
CA LEU A 101 21.42 2.13 -9.94
C LEU A 101 22.10 0.88 -9.37
N GLU A 102 23.40 0.94 -9.08
CA GLU A 102 24.18 -0.16 -8.52
C GLU A 102 24.14 -0.15 -6.99
N TYR A 103 24.10 -1.34 -6.42
CA TYR A 103 24.29 -1.59 -4.98
C TYR A 103 25.23 -2.80 -4.82
N GLU A 104 25.64 -3.11 -3.60
CA GLU A 104 26.72 -4.06 -3.32
C GLU A 104 26.59 -5.41 -4.04
N THR A 105 25.38 -5.93 -4.21
CA THR A 105 25.12 -7.28 -4.72
C THR A 105 24.32 -7.31 -6.02
N GLY A 106 23.97 -6.15 -6.59
CA GLY A 106 23.12 -6.10 -7.76
C GLY A 106 22.96 -4.72 -8.40
N HIS A 107 21.99 -4.66 -9.28
CA HIS A 107 21.71 -3.47 -10.08
C HIS A 107 20.20 -3.38 -10.33
N LEU A 108 19.62 -2.17 -10.19
CA LEU A 108 18.22 -1.94 -10.55
C LEU A 108 18.10 -1.64 -12.05
N THR A 109 17.27 -2.39 -12.72
CA THR A 109 16.79 -2.09 -14.07
C THR A 109 15.70 -1.03 -14.00
N VAL A 110 15.75 -0.07 -14.92
CA VAL A 110 14.80 1.05 -15.02
C VAL A 110 14.13 1.01 -16.38
N VAL A 111 12.81 1.02 -16.40
CA VAL A 111 12.02 0.97 -17.64
C VAL A 111 10.97 2.06 -17.63
N LEU A 112 10.98 2.89 -18.69
CA LEU A 112 9.91 3.86 -18.93
C LEU A 112 8.78 3.19 -19.72
N ILE A 113 7.57 3.28 -19.19
CA ILE A 113 6.36 2.79 -19.84
C ILE A 113 5.44 3.95 -20.16
N THR A 114 4.79 3.88 -21.30
CA THR A 114 3.74 4.82 -21.72
C THR A 114 2.45 4.05 -21.82
N ASP A 115 1.43 4.49 -21.11
CA ASP A 115 0.08 3.93 -21.24
C ASP A 115 -0.67 4.47 -22.48
N GLU A 116 -1.84 3.93 -22.76
CA GLU A 116 -2.67 4.30 -23.92
C GLU A 116 -3.16 5.76 -23.86
N ASN A 117 -3.17 6.37 -22.68
CA ASN A 117 -3.52 7.78 -22.45
C ASN A 117 -2.29 8.71 -22.42
N ASN A 118 -1.13 8.24 -22.90
CA ASN A 118 0.16 8.94 -22.83
C ASN A 118 0.68 9.19 -21.41
N GLY A 119 0.11 8.56 -20.39
CA GLY A 119 0.64 8.57 -19.04
C GLY A 119 2.03 7.91 -18.98
N LYS A 120 2.96 8.54 -18.26
CA LYS A 120 4.33 8.03 -18.14
C LYS A 120 4.53 7.36 -16.79
N HIS A 121 5.06 6.15 -16.81
CA HIS A 121 5.32 5.35 -15.62
C HIS A 121 6.74 4.80 -15.67
N VAL A 122 7.36 4.62 -14.50
CA VAL A 122 8.72 4.06 -14.42
C VAL A 122 8.68 2.81 -13.56
N ILE A 123 9.17 1.71 -14.09
CA ILE A 123 9.33 0.45 -13.37
C ILE A 123 10.79 0.30 -12.94
N PHE A 124 10.98 -0.12 -11.69
CA PHE A 124 12.25 -0.49 -11.07
C PHE A 124 12.18 -1.94 -10.60
N TYR A 125 13.18 -2.74 -10.95
CA TYR A 125 13.34 -4.11 -10.47
C TYR A 125 14.79 -4.54 -10.60
N ASP A 126 15.21 -5.55 -9.84
CA ASP A 126 16.49 -6.20 -10.04
C ASP A 126 16.27 -7.46 -10.89
N ALA A 127 16.77 -7.44 -12.13
CA ALA A 127 16.55 -8.53 -13.09
C ALA A 127 17.16 -9.85 -12.62
N LYS A 128 18.34 -9.82 -11.98
CA LYS A 128 19.01 -11.01 -11.45
C LYS A 128 18.23 -11.59 -10.27
N PHE A 129 17.84 -10.73 -9.32
CA PHE A 129 17.05 -11.15 -8.16
C PHE A 129 15.69 -11.75 -8.58
N VAL A 130 15.02 -11.14 -9.56
CA VAL A 130 13.77 -11.68 -10.11
C VAL A 130 14.02 -13.04 -10.76
N GLN A 131 15.03 -13.18 -11.59
CA GLN A 131 15.36 -14.45 -12.26
C GLN A 131 15.64 -15.58 -11.26
N GLU A 132 16.36 -15.28 -10.18
CA GLU A 132 16.73 -16.26 -9.16
C GLU A 132 15.59 -16.61 -8.21
N GLU A 133 14.72 -15.65 -7.87
CA GLU A 133 13.83 -15.79 -6.73
C GLU A 133 12.33 -15.85 -7.10
N MET A 134 11.95 -15.36 -8.29
CA MET A 134 10.53 -15.24 -8.68
C MET A 134 9.91 -16.55 -9.18
N THR A 135 10.73 -17.53 -9.58
CA THR A 135 10.25 -18.81 -10.17
C THR A 135 9.35 -19.62 -9.25
N GLU A 136 9.56 -19.52 -7.93
CA GLU A 136 8.78 -20.22 -6.90
C GLU A 136 7.66 -19.35 -6.31
N VAL A 137 7.50 -18.11 -6.77
CA VAL A 137 6.48 -17.20 -6.26
C VAL A 137 5.14 -17.49 -6.92
N THR A 138 4.20 -18.02 -6.15
CA THR A 138 2.83 -18.33 -6.62
C THR A 138 1.80 -17.28 -6.19
N ARG A 139 2.14 -16.43 -5.23
CA ARG A 139 1.22 -15.44 -4.63
C ARG A 139 1.81 -14.05 -4.73
N LEU A 140 1.03 -13.12 -5.30
CA LEU A 140 1.36 -11.70 -5.40
C LEU A 140 0.42 -10.86 -4.54
N PHE A 141 0.99 -9.82 -3.95
CA PHE A 141 0.28 -8.75 -3.28
C PHE A 141 0.62 -7.44 -3.98
N ILE A 142 -0.40 -6.68 -4.35
CA ILE A 142 -0.25 -5.45 -5.11
C ILE A 142 -0.94 -4.32 -4.36
N ASP A 143 -0.20 -3.25 -4.10
CA ASP A 143 -0.69 -2.08 -3.40
C ASP A 143 0.10 -0.84 -3.77
N ALA A 144 -0.48 0.35 -3.59
CA ALA A 144 0.12 1.61 -3.92
C ALA A 144 0.15 2.58 -2.74
N THR A 145 1.21 3.41 -2.67
CA THR A 145 1.37 4.42 -1.64
C THR A 145 1.64 5.81 -2.23
N PHE A 146 1.01 6.83 -1.66
CA PHE A 146 1.19 8.23 -2.08
C PHE A 146 2.35 8.93 -1.35
N LYS A 147 2.61 8.54 -0.11
CA LYS A 147 3.59 9.23 0.76
C LYS A 147 5.03 9.10 0.23
N SER A 148 5.37 7.93 -0.29
CA SER A 148 6.73 7.58 -0.72
C SER A 148 7.08 8.03 -2.14
N ARG A 149 6.19 8.72 -2.85
CA ARG A 149 6.43 9.15 -4.24
C ARG A 149 7.55 10.16 -4.34
N PRO A 150 8.46 10.07 -5.34
CA PRO A 150 9.51 11.05 -5.55
C PRO A 150 8.93 12.42 -5.94
N ARG A 151 9.67 13.48 -5.62
CA ARG A 151 9.31 14.88 -5.92
C ARG A 151 9.55 15.20 -7.40
N LEU A 152 8.72 14.62 -8.25
CA LEU A 152 8.67 14.85 -9.70
C LEU A 152 7.30 15.39 -10.08
N GLN A 153 7.26 16.20 -11.15
CA GLN A 153 5.99 16.68 -11.70
C GLN A 153 5.24 15.51 -12.33
N GLY A 154 3.94 15.47 -12.14
CA GLY A 154 3.07 14.44 -12.72
C GLY A 154 3.12 13.09 -12.01
N VAL A 155 3.90 12.91 -10.93
CA VAL A 155 3.88 11.65 -10.17
C VAL A 155 2.74 11.65 -9.18
N TYR A 156 1.94 10.59 -9.25
CA TYR A 156 0.78 10.38 -8.41
C TYR A 156 1.07 9.44 -7.24
N GLN A 157 1.64 8.27 -7.48
CA GLN A 157 1.88 7.23 -6.47
C GLN A 157 3.05 6.31 -6.81
N VAL A 158 3.41 5.45 -5.87
CA VAL A 158 4.34 4.31 -6.07
C VAL A 158 3.57 3.01 -5.85
N LEU A 159 3.47 2.19 -6.89
CA LEU A 159 2.92 0.84 -6.83
C LEU A 159 4.02 -0.13 -6.45
N THR A 160 3.73 -1.08 -5.56
CA THR A 160 4.62 -2.18 -5.21
C THR A 160 3.97 -3.51 -5.60
N ILE A 161 4.71 -4.38 -6.28
CA ILE A 161 4.35 -5.78 -6.50
C ILE A 161 5.24 -6.63 -5.62
N LEU A 162 4.63 -7.28 -4.64
CA LEU A 162 5.28 -8.08 -3.64
C LEU A 162 4.94 -9.55 -3.86
N GLY A 163 5.94 -10.42 -3.87
CA GLY A 163 5.79 -11.85 -3.93
C GLY A 163 6.01 -12.50 -2.57
N VAL A 164 5.36 -13.64 -2.32
CA VAL A 164 5.55 -14.41 -1.08
C VAL A 164 6.50 -15.57 -1.31
N LYS A 165 7.56 -15.62 -0.51
CA LYS A 165 8.52 -16.71 -0.47
C LYS A 165 8.85 -17.04 0.99
N LEU A 166 8.94 -18.32 1.36
CA LEU A 166 9.19 -18.77 2.73
C LEU A 166 8.25 -18.08 3.75
N ASN A 167 6.97 -17.93 3.40
CA ASN A 167 5.93 -17.24 4.18
C ASN A 167 6.19 -15.75 4.49
N HIS A 168 7.18 -15.12 3.83
CA HIS A 168 7.52 -13.71 3.95
C HIS A 168 7.30 -12.98 2.62
N GLY A 169 6.93 -11.70 2.74
CA GLY A 169 6.73 -10.84 1.57
C GLY A 169 8.00 -10.13 1.15
N PHE A 170 8.33 -10.25 -0.13
CA PHE A 170 9.47 -9.57 -0.74
C PHE A 170 9.00 -8.73 -1.92
N PRO A 171 9.35 -7.44 -1.99
CA PRO A 171 9.08 -6.62 -3.16
C PRO A 171 9.98 -7.06 -4.31
N PHE A 172 9.39 -7.27 -5.46
CA PHE A 172 10.09 -7.58 -6.69
C PHE A 172 10.08 -6.43 -7.68
N ILE A 173 9.02 -5.61 -7.65
CA ILE A 173 8.80 -4.53 -8.60
C ILE A 173 8.27 -3.32 -7.86
N TRP A 174 8.81 -2.14 -8.20
CA TRP A 174 8.26 -0.84 -7.84
C TRP A 174 7.93 -0.07 -9.11
N ALA A 175 6.79 0.60 -9.14
CA ALA A 175 6.43 1.46 -10.25
C ALA A 175 6.04 2.86 -9.78
N VAL A 176 6.73 3.87 -10.26
CA VAL A 176 6.35 5.28 -10.09
C VAL A 176 5.31 5.62 -11.15
N MET A 177 4.10 5.96 -10.73
CA MET A 177 2.94 6.14 -11.59
C MET A 177 2.55 7.60 -11.72
N SER A 178 2.13 8.02 -12.93
CA SER A 178 1.56 9.36 -13.17
C SER A 178 0.06 9.44 -12.87
N SER A 179 -0.64 8.32 -12.82
CA SER A 179 -2.08 8.26 -12.54
C SER A 179 -2.45 6.95 -11.84
N LYS A 180 -3.69 6.83 -11.38
CA LYS A 180 -4.27 5.61 -10.80
C LYS A 180 -5.41 5.03 -11.63
N THR A 181 -5.41 5.26 -12.94
CA THR A 181 -6.43 4.75 -13.84
C THR A 181 -6.20 3.27 -14.18
N GLN A 182 -7.25 2.57 -14.56
CA GLN A 182 -7.17 1.17 -15.00
C GLN A 182 -6.12 0.99 -16.10
N VAL A 183 -6.09 1.88 -17.10
CA VAL A 183 -5.13 1.84 -18.21
C VAL A 183 -3.68 1.95 -17.73
N ALA A 184 -3.41 2.81 -16.74
CA ALA A 184 -2.09 2.95 -16.14
C ALA A 184 -1.66 1.68 -15.40
N TYR A 185 -2.56 1.08 -14.61
CA TYR A 185 -2.30 -0.19 -13.94
C TYR A 185 -2.08 -1.32 -14.95
N GLU A 186 -2.93 -1.42 -15.98
CA GLU A 186 -2.80 -2.45 -17.04
C GLU A 186 -1.47 -2.35 -17.78
N ALA A 187 -1.00 -1.17 -18.12
CA ALA A 187 0.28 -0.97 -18.79
C ALA A 187 1.44 -1.52 -17.93
N ILE A 188 1.45 -1.23 -16.63
CA ILE A 188 2.48 -1.69 -15.70
C ILE A 188 2.38 -3.20 -15.47
N LEU A 189 1.19 -3.70 -15.17
CA LEU A 189 0.98 -5.12 -14.85
C LEU A 189 1.21 -6.01 -16.07
N ARG A 190 0.83 -5.56 -17.27
CA ARG A 190 1.11 -6.26 -18.53
C ARG A 190 2.63 -6.38 -18.75
N TYR A 191 3.36 -5.26 -18.64
CA TYR A 191 4.82 -5.30 -18.74
C TYR A 191 5.43 -6.23 -17.68
N ALA A 192 4.99 -6.13 -16.43
CA ALA A 192 5.46 -7.00 -15.35
C ALA A 192 5.23 -8.47 -15.67
N ARG A 193 4.03 -8.85 -16.14
CA ARG A 193 3.68 -10.22 -16.50
C ARG A 193 4.45 -10.74 -17.70
N GLU A 194 4.66 -9.91 -18.73
CA GLU A 194 5.25 -10.36 -19.99
C GLU A 194 6.79 -10.40 -19.95
N GLN A 195 7.40 -9.49 -19.18
CA GLN A 195 8.85 -9.27 -19.22
C GLN A 195 9.57 -9.65 -17.93
N ILE A 196 8.86 -9.70 -16.79
CA ILE A 196 9.51 -9.85 -15.48
C ILE A 196 9.05 -11.13 -14.78
N ILE A 197 7.73 -11.38 -14.72
CA ILE A 197 7.14 -12.47 -13.94
C ILE A 197 7.03 -13.72 -14.83
N PRO A 198 7.53 -14.89 -14.39
CA PRO A 198 7.37 -16.14 -15.14
C PRO A 198 5.89 -16.45 -15.42
N SER A 199 5.56 -16.76 -16.66
CA SER A 199 4.19 -16.75 -17.21
C SER A 199 3.19 -17.67 -16.51
N ASN A 200 3.62 -18.74 -15.84
CA ASN A 200 2.74 -19.73 -15.21
C ASN A 200 2.92 -19.85 -13.69
N ALA A 201 3.72 -19.01 -13.07
CA ALA A 201 4.03 -19.12 -11.64
C ALA A 201 2.88 -18.58 -10.77
N VAL A 202 2.26 -17.46 -11.17
CA VAL A 202 1.30 -16.75 -10.34
C VAL A 202 -0.06 -17.43 -10.35
N LYS A 203 -0.52 -17.84 -9.17
CA LYS A 203 -1.80 -18.51 -8.94
C LYS A 203 -2.79 -17.66 -8.13
N LEU A 204 -2.29 -16.71 -7.35
CA LEU A 204 -3.10 -15.81 -6.54
C LEU A 204 -2.56 -14.38 -6.66
N VAL A 205 -3.45 -13.42 -6.89
CA VAL A 205 -3.17 -12.00 -6.75
C VAL A 205 -4.15 -11.39 -5.77
N MET A 206 -3.63 -10.80 -4.70
CA MET A 206 -4.40 -10.06 -3.71
C MET A 206 -4.12 -8.57 -3.82
N SER A 207 -5.18 -7.75 -3.81
CA SER A 207 -5.10 -6.29 -3.83
C SER A 207 -6.22 -5.69 -2.99
N ASP A 208 -6.22 -4.37 -2.86
CA ASP A 208 -7.37 -3.64 -2.32
C ASP A 208 -8.60 -3.72 -3.23
N PHE A 209 -9.72 -3.17 -2.74
CA PHE A 209 -10.95 -3.05 -3.53
C PHE A 209 -10.97 -1.80 -4.43
N GLU A 210 -9.81 -1.18 -4.72
CA GLU A 210 -9.75 -0.14 -5.73
C GLU A 210 -10.14 -0.71 -7.09
N ARG A 211 -11.20 -0.16 -7.68
CA ARG A 211 -11.85 -0.71 -8.88
C ARG A 211 -10.89 -0.84 -10.06
N ASP A 212 -10.15 0.23 -10.34
CA ASP A 212 -9.25 0.30 -11.50
C ASP A 212 -8.08 -0.69 -11.37
N LEU A 213 -7.53 -0.83 -10.16
CA LEU A 213 -6.50 -1.83 -9.87
C LEU A 213 -7.07 -3.25 -10.01
N ARG A 214 -8.25 -3.52 -9.46
CA ARG A 214 -8.90 -4.84 -9.54
C ARG A 214 -9.20 -5.26 -10.96
N ASN A 215 -9.72 -4.33 -11.78
CA ASN A 215 -9.97 -4.58 -13.20
C ASN A 215 -8.67 -4.89 -13.94
N ALA A 216 -7.62 -4.09 -13.71
CA ALA A 216 -6.31 -4.30 -14.32
C ALA A 216 -5.66 -5.64 -13.89
N VAL A 217 -5.81 -6.05 -12.62
CA VAL A 217 -5.35 -7.37 -12.17
C VAL A 217 -6.11 -8.48 -12.87
N SER A 218 -7.44 -8.37 -12.97
CA SER A 218 -8.29 -9.40 -13.58
C SER A 218 -8.05 -9.54 -15.08
N SER A 219 -7.81 -8.41 -15.80
CA SER A 219 -7.49 -8.43 -17.23
C SER A 219 -6.09 -8.95 -17.52
N THR A 220 -5.14 -8.72 -16.61
CA THR A 220 -3.74 -9.11 -16.81
C THR A 220 -3.44 -10.52 -16.36
N PHE A 221 -3.89 -10.94 -15.17
CA PHE A 221 -3.61 -12.25 -14.58
C PHE A 221 -4.84 -13.18 -14.69
N THR A 222 -5.29 -13.43 -15.91
CA THR A 222 -6.52 -14.17 -16.21
C THR A 222 -6.56 -15.61 -15.68
N SER A 223 -5.40 -16.25 -15.51
CA SER A 223 -5.27 -17.61 -14.97
C SER A 223 -5.11 -17.66 -13.45
N ALA A 224 -4.87 -16.51 -12.80
CA ALA A 224 -4.71 -16.42 -11.37
C ALA A 224 -6.05 -16.11 -10.67
N LEU A 225 -6.20 -16.61 -9.44
CA LEU A 225 -7.29 -16.17 -8.57
C LEU A 225 -7.03 -14.72 -8.16
N SER A 226 -7.96 -13.81 -8.47
CA SER A 226 -7.93 -12.42 -8.00
C SER A 226 -8.90 -12.25 -6.83
N THR A 227 -8.40 -11.83 -5.66
CA THR A 227 -9.25 -11.59 -4.48
C THR A 227 -8.84 -10.32 -3.75
N GLY A 228 -9.80 -9.71 -3.05
CA GLY A 228 -9.55 -8.56 -2.20
C GLY A 228 -9.13 -8.93 -0.79
N CYS A 229 -8.53 -7.97 -0.09
CA CYS A 229 -8.11 -8.10 1.30
C CYS A 229 -9.31 -8.17 2.25
N ASN A 230 -9.34 -9.17 3.14
CA ASN A 230 -10.43 -9.31 4.12
C ASN A 230 -10.48 -8.13 5.12
N THR A 231 -9.34 -7.54 5.51
CA THR A 231 -9.33 -6.36 6.38
C THR A 231 -10.00 -5.16 5.71
N HIS A 232 -9.73 -4.93 4.41
CA HIS A 232 -10.39 -3.87 3.65
C HIS A 232 -11.88 -4.13 3.44
N TYR A 233 -12.27 -5.39 3.24
CA TYR A 233 -13.69 -5.79 3.22
C TYR A 233 -14.36 -5.45 4.55
N ASP A 234 -13.80 -5.89 5.68
CA ASP A 234 -14.36 -5.61 7.00
C ASP A 234 -14.45 -4.10 7.24
N ARG A 235 -13.38 -3.34 6.95
CA ARG A 235 -13.33 -1.88 7.09
C ARG A 235 -14.40 -1.18 6.24
N ALA A 236 -14.59 -1.57 4.98
CA ALA A 236 -15.63 -1.00 4.11
C ALA A 236 -17.04 -1.26 4.65
N ILE A 237 -17.31 -2.45 5.16
CA ILE A 237 -18.58 -2.83 5.80
C ILE A 237 -18.82 -1.96 7.06
N TYR A 238 -17.81 -1.80 7.92
CA TYR A 238 -17.88 -0.94 9.11
C TYR A 238 -18.14 0.52 8.76
N GLN A 239 -17.39 1.07 7.81
CA GLN A 239 -17.56 2.46 7.38
C GLN A 239 -18.96 2.71 6.83
N LYS A 240 -19.51 1.78 6.04
CA LYS A 240 -20.87 1.89 5.53
C LYS A 240 -21.92 1.80 6.63
N ALA A 241 -21.79 0.87 7.55
CA ALA A 241 -22.67 0.80 8.72
C ALA A 241 -22.64 2.10 9.54
N LYS A 242 -21.45 2.68 9.75
CA LYS A 242 -21.26 3.97 10.41
C LYS A 242 -21.94 5.09 9.66
N SER A 243 -21.75 5.22 8.35
CA SER A 243 -22.35 6.29 7.52
C SER A 243 -23.88 6.21 7.49
N LEU A 244 -24.45 5.02 7.65
CA LEU A 244 -25.89 4.79 7.73
C LEU A 244 -26.47 4.87 9.16
N GLY A 245 -25.67 5.28 10.14
CA GLY A 245 -26.11 5.45 11.53
C GLY A 245 -26.47 4.17 12.27
N LEU A 246 -25.95 3.00 11.82
CA LEU A 246 -26.30 1.72 12.43
C LEU A 246 -25.56 1.42 13.74
N ARG A 247 -24.60 2.25 14.14
CA ARG A 247 -23.73 2.00 15.29
C ARG A 247 -24.50 1.79 16.59
N THR A 248 -25.46 2.67 16.88
CA THR A 248 -26.32 2.56 18.07
C THR A 248 -27.16 1.26 18.02
N LEU A 249 -27.71 0.91 16.84
CA LEU A 249 -28.44 -0.35 16.69
C LEU A 249 -27.56 -1.56 16.98
N LEU A 250 -26.32 -1.59 16.44
CA LEU A 250 -25.37 -2.69 16.63
C LEU A 250 -24.89 -2.79 18.08
N ARG A 251 -24.86 -1.65 18.83
CA ARG A 251 -24.52 -1.64 20.25
C ARG A 251 -25.66 -2.21 21.11
N ASP A 252 -26.89 -1.72 20.87
CA ASP A 252 -28.02 -1.91 21.78
C ASP A 252 -28.89 -3.13 21.44
N ASN A 253 -28.67 -3.76 20.26
CA ASN A 253 -29.48 -4.88 19.81
C ASN A 253 -28.62 -6.08 19.43
N ILE A 254 -28.71 -7.14 20.23
CA ILE A 254 -27.89 -8.36 20.06
C ILE A 254 -28.18 -9.09 18.74
N GLU A 255 -29.43 -9.09 18.27
CA GLU A 255 -29.80 -9.69 16.99
C GLU A 255 -29.09 -8.99 15.83
N ALA A 256 -29.12 -7.64 15.82
CA ALA A 256 -28.44 -6.85 14.81
C ALA A 256 -26.91 -7.05 14.87
N LYS A 257 -26.33 -7.11 16.06
CA LYS A 257 -24.89 -7.37 16.27
C LYS A 257 -24.47 -8.73 15.73
N VAL A 258 -25.20 -9.79 16.06
CA VAL A 258 -24.93 -11.17 15.58
C VAL A 258 -25.08 -11.24 14.07
N TRP A 259 -26.14 -10.67 13.51
CA TRP A 259 -26.33 -10.58 12.07
C TRP A 259 -25.17 -9.88 11.38
N PHE A 260 -24.71 -8.76 11.91
CA PHE A 260 -23.61 -7.99 11.35
C PHE A 260 -22.29 -8.78 11.40
N LYS A 261 -21.98 -9.46 12.52
CA LYS A 261 -20.82 -10.36 12.61
C LYS A 261 -20.88 -11.50 11.58
N LYS A 262 -22.06 -12.09 11.38
CA LYS A 262 -22.28 -13.11 10.33
C LYS A 262 -22.07 -12.52 8.92
N THR A 263 -22.51 -11.27 8.67
CA THR A 263 -22.29 -10.58 7.39
C THR A 263 -20.80 -10.40 7.11
N LEU A 264 -20.00 -9.99 8.10
CA LEU A 264 -18.54 -9.91 7.99
C LEU A 264 -17.90 -11.29 7.75
N ALA A 265 -18.46 -12.35 8.33
CA ALA A 265 -17.95 -13.72 8.18
C ALA A 265 -18.27 -14.35 6.82
N LEU A 266 -19.17 -13.77 6.02
CA LEU A 266 -19.50 -14.27 4.68
C LEU A 266 -18.27 -14.41 3.78
N ALA A 267 -17.29 -13.51 3.93
CA ALA A 267 -16.03 -13.59 3.18
C ALA A 267 -15.24 -14.88 3.42
N TYR A 268 -15.49 -15.59 4.52
CA TYR A 268 -14.82 -16.87 4.82
C TYR A 268 -15.51 -18.08 4.18
N LEU A 269 -16.66 -17.90 3.56
CA LEU A 269 -17.38 -18.98 2.85
C LEU A 269 -16.86 -19.18 1.43
N PRO A 270 -17.00 -20.39 0.87
CA PRO A 270 -16.91 -20.61 -0.57
C PRO A 270 -17.81 -19.64 -1.33
N LYS A 271 -17.31 -19.09 -2.43
CA LYS A 271 -18.02 -18.06 -3.22
C LYS A 271 -19.45 -18.44 -3.61
N ASN A 272 -19.68 -19.72 -3.90
CA ASN A 272 -21.00 -20.27 -4.30
C ASN A 272 -22.02 -20.37 -3.16
N LEU A 273 -21.57 -20.33 -1.90
CA LEU A 273 -22.45 -20.38 -0.74
C LEU A 273 -22.79 -19.01 -0.15
N ILE A 274 -22.08 -17.97 -0.57
CA ILE A 274 -22.18 -16.62 0.05
C ILE A 274 -23.56 -16.02 -0.15
N GLU A 275 -24.11 -16.06 -1.37
CA GLU A 275 -25.39 -15.41 -1.67
C GLU A 275 -26.56 -16.11 -0.94
N ASP A 276 -26.57 -17.43 -0.90
CA ASP A 276 -27.60 -18.19 -0.18
C ASP A 276 -27.53 -17.94 1.32
N GLN A 277 -26.32 -17.94 1.90
CA GLN A 277 -26.15 -17.66 3.31
C GLN A 277 -26.45 -16.19 3.68
N TYR A 278 -26.12 -15.24 2.80
CA TYR A 278 -26.55 -13.86 2.98
C TYR A 278 -28.08 -13.75 3.03
N ASN A 279 -28.78 -14.39 2.09
CA ASN A 279 -30.23 -14.38 2.06
C ASN A 279 -30.83 -15.05 3.31
N SER A 280 -30.24 -16.14 3.79
CA SER A 280 -30.65 -16.79 5.03
C SER A 280 -30.55 -15.83 6.22
N ILE A 281 -29.35 -15.29 6.50
CA ILE A 281 -29.16 -14.40 7.66
C ILE A 281 -29.95 -13.09 7.56
N LYS A 282 -30.24 -12.61 6.35
CA LYS A 282 -31.13 -11.47 6.11
C LYS A 282 -32.59 -11.80 6.44
N ASN A 283 -33.04 -13.03 6.12
CA ASN A 283 -34.41 -13.46 6.40
C ASN A 283 -34.65 -13.75 7.88
N ASP A 284 -33.60 -14.12 8.61
CA ASP A 284 -33.66 -14.33 10.07
C ASP A 284 -33.86 -13.04 10.86
N LEU A 285 -33.65 -11.86 10.25
CA LEU A 285 -33.85 -10.57 10.91
C LEU A 285 -35.33 -10.31 11.21
N SER A 286 -35.62 -9.94 12.44
CA SER A 286 -36.94 -9.45 12.84
C SER A 286 -37.36 -8.21 12.03
N PRO A 287 -38.67 -8.01 11.76
CA PRO A 287 -39.13 -6.88 10.94
C PRO A 287 -38.62 -5.50 11.41
N PRO A 288 -38.57 -5.19 12.73
CA PRO A 288 -38.05 -3.90 13.20
C PRO A 288 -36.56 -3.70 12.86
N VAL A 289 -35.72 -4.71 13.09
CA VAL A 289 -34.28 -4.66 12.79
C VAL A 289 -34.04 -4.58 11.29
N ARG A 290 -34.75 -5.41 10.51
CA ARG A 290 -34.68 -5.42 9.06
C ARG A 290 -35.01 -4.06 8.44
N THR A 291 -36.05 -3.39 8.94
CA THR A 291 -36.44 -2.04 8.49
C THR A 291 -35.33 -1.04 8.74
N ARG A 292 -34.69 -1.07 9.91
CA ARG A 292 -33.59 -0.16 10.24
C ARG A 292 -32.32 -0.45 9.42
N CYS A 293 -32.11 -1.68 9.00
CA CYS A 293 -30.95 -2.10 8.18
C CYS A 293 -31.20 -2.01 6.67
N VAL A 294 -32.38 -1.57 6.20
CA VAL A 294 -32.79 -1.67 4.78
C VAL A 294 -31.79 -1.02 3.81
N ASN A 295 -31.26 0.13 4.15
CA ASN A 295 -30.27 0.84 3.29
C ASN A 295 -28.94 0.11 3.24
N PHE A 296 -28.52 -0.49 4.35
CA PHE A 296 -27.32 -1.33 4.39
C PHE A 296 -27.51 -2.62 3.59
N LEU A 297 -28.67 -3.28 3.69
CA LEU A 297 -28.99 -4.48 2.92
C LEU A 297 -28.93 -4.20 1.42
N ARG A 298 -29.55 -3.09 0.95
CA ARG A 298 -29.48 -2.66 -0.46
C ARG A 298 -28.05 -2.38 -0.92
N TYR A 299 -27.27 -1.70 -0.08
CA TYR A 299 -25.84 -1.47 -0.38
C TYR A 299 -25.10 -2.78 -0.53
N TYR A 300 -25.24 -3.71 0.42
CA TYR A 300 -24.54 -4.99 0.38
C TYR A 300 -24.89 -5.80 -0.87
N GLU A 301 -26.18 -5.88 -1.21
CA GLU A 301 -26.68 -6.57 -2.40
C GLU A 301 -26.10 -5.96 -3.69
N ARG A 302 -26.16 -4.64 -3.85
CA ARG A 302 -25.69 -3.97 -5.05
C ARG A 302 -24.17 -4.04 -5.19
N TYR A 303 -23.44 -3.68 -4.14
CA TYR A 303 -21.99 -3.53 -4.20
C TYR A 303 -21.28 -4.87 -4.03
N TRP A 304 -21.52 -5.60 -2.94
CA TRP A 304 -20.76 -6.83 -2.65
C TRP A 304 -21.23 -8.04 -3.44
N LEU A 305 -22.54 -8.23 -3.61
CA LEU A 305 -23.04 -9.39 -4.36
C LEU A 305 -23.05 -9.19 -5.87
N ARG A 306 -23.20 -7.94 -6.39
CA ARG A 306 -23.35 -7.70 -7.84
C ARG A 306 -22.12 -7.02 -8.46
N THR A 307 -21.54 -5.99 -7.83
CA THR A 307 -20.40 -5.27 -8.38
C THR A 307 -19.07 -5.98 -8.11
N VAL A 308 -18.72 -6.21 -6.84
CA VAL A 308 -17.48 -6.91 -6.46
C VAL A 308 -17.59 -8.42 -6.73
N THR A 309 -18.76 -8.96 -6.55
CA THR A 309 -19.15 -10.37 -6.60
C THR A 309 -18.50 -11.23 -5.51
N PRO A 310 -19.14 -12.34 -5.08
CA PRO A 310 -18.57 -13.26 -4.09
C PRO A 310 -17.17 -13.77 -4.42
N ALA A 311 -16.87 -13.97 -5.70
CA ALA A 311 -15.54 -14.38 -6.16
C ALA A 311 -14.45 -13.33 -5.86
N GLY A 312 -14.82 -12.04 -5.86
CA GLY A 312 -13.90 -10.94 -5.66
C GLY A 312 -13.47 -10.70 -4.21
N TYR A 313 -14.22 -11.20 -3.21
CA TYR A 313 -13.91 -10.98 -1.80
C TYR A 313 -13.89 -12.26 -0.94
N SER A 314 -14.27 -13.40 -1.46
CA SER A 314 -14.13 -14.66 -0.73
C SER A 314 -12.65 -14.98 -0.49
N VAL A 315 -12.31 -15.19 0.77
CA VAL A 315 -10.97 -15.62 1.20
C VAL A 315 -10.97 -17.06 1.71
N TYR A 316 -12.02 -17.83 1.34
CA TYR A 316 -12.13 -19.24 1.67
C TYR A 316 -10.89 -20.01 1.25
N GLY A 317 -10.31 -20.76 2.17
CA GLY A 317 -9.14 -21.59 1.93
C GLY A 317 -7.82 -20.84 1.75
N LEU A 318 -7.74 -19.52 2.01
CA LEU A 318 -6.50 -18.78 1.92
C LEU A 318 -5.77 -18.76 3.26
N GLY A 319 -4.51 -19.18 3.26
CA GLY A 319 -3.62 -19.04 4.42
C GLY A 319 -3.38 -17.58 4.78
N GLN A 320 -3.14 -16.76 3.78
CA GLN A 320 -3.04 -15.30 3.92
C GLN A 320 -4.32 -14.66 3.38
N ARG A 321 -5.13 -14.09 4.26
CA ARG A 321 -6.45 -13.52 3.96
C ARG A 321 -6.44 -12.00 3.89
N THR A 322 -5.31 -11.38 4.20
CA THR A 322 -5.18 -9.94 4.37
C THR A 322 -3.95 -9.41 3.66
N ASN A 323 -3.99 -8.14 3.28
CA ASN A 323 -2.87 -7.40 2.70
C ASN A 323 -1.83 -6.97 3.74
N ASN A 324 -1.91 -7.41 4.99
CA ASN A 324 -1.00 -6.96 6.07
C ASN A 324 0.48 -7.08 5.69
N ILE A 325 0.83 -8.07 4.86
CA ILE A 325 2.21 -8.27 4.41
C ILE A 325 2.71 -7.09 3.54
N ILE A 326 1.87 -6.58 2.63
CA ILE A 326 2.24 -5.43 1.81
C ILE A 326 1.98 -4.10 2.54
N GLU A 327 0.99 -4.02 3.43
CA GLU A 327 0.77 -2.87 4.30
C GLU A 327 1.98 -2.64 5.22
N SER A 328 2.48 -3.70 5.87
CA SER A 328 3.70 -3.65 6.69
C SER A 328 4.92 -3.23 5.86
N TYR A 329 5.02 -3.71 4.62
CA TYR A 329 6.06 -3.27 3.70
C TYR A 329 5.91 -1.79 3.35
N ASN A 330 4.72 -1.33 2.99
CA ASN A 330 4.45 0.07 2.65
C ASN A 330 4.69 1.01 3.85
N HIS A 331 4.39 0.58 5.07
CA HIS A 331 4.74 1.31 6.28
C HIS A 331 6.27 1.44 6.43
N ARG A 332 7.02 0.34 6.27
CA ARG A 332 8.50 0.36 6.26
C ARG A 332 9.06 1.25 5.14
N LEU A 333 8.49 1.16 3.94
CA LEU A 333 8.83 2.02 2.81
C LEU A 333 8.59 3.50 3.15
N GLY A 334 7.42 3.84 3.71
CA GLY A 334 7.08 5.20 4.12
C GLY A 334 8.01 5.78 5.19
N GLY A 335 8.37 4.97 6.20
CA GLY A 335 9.32 5.37 7.24
C GLY A 335 10.73 5.65 6.70
N ARG A 336 11.16 4.92 5.66
CA ARG A 336 12.49 5.11 5.05
C ARG A 336 12.51 6.20 3.98
N MET A 337 11.44 6.32 3.18
CA MET A 337 11.41 7.23 2.04
C MET A 337 11.19 8.70 2.44
N GLU A 338 10.69 8.98 3.63
CA GLU A 338 10.15 10.29 3.99
C GLU A 338 8.95 10.70 3.11
N ASN A 339 8.35 11.85 3.41
CA ASN A 339 7.26 12.35 2.59
C ASN A 339 7.82 13.07 1.34
N ARG A 340 7.55 12.53 0.17
CA ARG A 340 7.96 13.08 -1.13
C ARG A 340 9.49 13.35 -1.21
N PRO A 341 10.33 12.31 -1.18
CA PRO A 341 11.77 12.45 -1.22
C PRO A 341 12.26 13.12 -2.50
N HIS A 342 13.46 13.70 -2.45
CA HIS A 342 14.17 14.15 -3.65
C HIS A 342 14.38 12.94 -4.60
N PRO A 343 14.26 13.07 -5.94
CA PRO A 343 14.37 11.92 -6.86
C PRO A 343 15.63 11.07 -6.66
N TRP A 344 16.77 11.67 -6.44
CA TRP A 344 18.02 10.96 -6.18
C TRP A 344 18.06 10.28 -4.80
N ASP A 345 17.42 10.88 -3.81
CA ASP A 345 17.24 10.27 -2.50
C ASP A 345 16.32 9.05 -2.58
N PHE A 346 15.24 9.15 -3.38
CA PHE A 346 14.34 8.03 -3.65
C PHE A 346 15.10 6.82 -4.20
N ILE A 347 15.94 7.00 -5.23
CA ILE A 347 16.76 5.91 -5.79
C ILE A 347 17.74 5.38 -4.76
N SER A 348 18.46 6.24 -4.06
CA SER A 348 19.43 5.80 -3.04
C SER A 348 18.78 4.97 -1.94
N LYS A 349 17.57 5.33 -1.51
CA LYS A 349 16.79 4.59 -0.52
C LYS A 349 16.21 3.29 -1.10
N LEU A 350 15.79 3.30 -2.37
CA LEU A 350 15.29 2.11 -3.04
C LEU A 350 16.37 1.03 -3.18
N LEU A 351 17.62 1.43 -3.51
CA LEU A 351 18.77 0.52 -3.56
C LEU A 351 19.05 -0.12 -2.19
N ARG A 352 18.98 0.66 -1.12
CA ARG A 352 19.15 0.14 0.25
C ARG A 352 18.05 -0.84 0.62
N LEU A 353 16.79 -0.52 0.26
CA LEU A 353 15.67 -1.44 0.47
C LEU A 353 15.88 -2.76 -0.28
N GLN A 354 16.36 -2.72 -1.53
CA GLN A 354 16.66 -3.92 -2.30
C GLN A 354 17.81 -4.74 -1.67
N SER A 355 18.86 -4.09 -1.19
CA SER A 355 19.95 -4.75 -0.46
C SER A 355 19.47 -5.45 0.82
N ASP A 356 18.58 -4.79 1.59
CA ASP A 356 17.98 -5.37 2.78
C ASP A 356 17.11 -6.58 2.43
N VAL A 357 16.30 -6.49 1.37
CA VAL A 357 15.45 -7.57 0.86
C VAL A 357 16.28 -8.81 0.56
N GLN A 358 17.40 -8.66 -0.15
CA GLN A 358 18.30 -9.78 -0.45
C GLN A 358 18.95 -10.35 0.82
N THR A 359 19.29 -9.49 1.77
CA THR A 359 19.87 -9.93 3.05
C THR A 359 18.84 -10.69 3.88
N ASP A 360 17.61 -10.21 3.98
CA ASP A 360 16.53 -10.87 4.70
C ASP A 360 16.20 -12.23 4.07
N LEU A 361 16.14 -12.32 2.73
CA LEU A 361 15.90 -13.59 2.05
C LEU A 361 17.03 -14.59 2.27
N ARG A 362 18.30 -14.16 2.21
CA ARG A 362 19.45 -15.02 2.54
C ARG A 362 19.39 -15.54 3.98
N ARG A 363 19.00 -14.69 4.93
CA ARG A 363 18.79 -15.10 6.34
C ARG A 363 17.73 -16.19 6.45
N LEU A 364 16.58 -16.00 5.80
CA LEU A 364 15.50 -16.99 5.81
C LEU A 364 15.91 -18.32 5.17
N LYS A 365 16.63 -18.28 4.04
CA LYS A 365 17.17 -19.49 3.41
C LYS A 365 18.13 -20.25 4.32
N ASN A 366 18.81 -19.55 5.23
CA ASN A 366 19.70 -20.13 6.22
C ASN A 366 19.00 -20.41 7.57
N ASN A 367 17.66 -20.40 7.61
CA ASN A 367 16.84 -20.62 8.80
C ASN A 367 17.05 -19.60 9.94
N TYR A 368 17.54 -18.39 9.62
CA TYR A 368 17.59 -17.30 10.58
C TYR A 368 16.26 -16.54 10.59
N GLN A 369 15.81 -16.21 11.78
CA GLN A 369 14.61 -15.40 11.95
C GLN A 369 14.83 -13.96 11.45
N THR A 370 13.86 -13.42 10.68
CA THR A 370 13.89 -12.04 10.15
C THR A 370 12.74 -11.20 10.69
N SER A 371 11.76 -11.80 11.33
CA SER A 371 10.58 -11.11 11.87
C SER A 371 10.21 -11.67 13.25
N ARG A 372 9.42 -10.91 14.00
CA ARG A 372 8.84 -11.39 15.26
C ARG A 372 7.89 -12.56 14.99
N HIS A 373 7.81 -13.49 15.94
CA HIS A 373 6.82 -14.57 15.89
C HIS A 373 5.40 -13.98 15.86
N ALA A 374 4.50 -14.70 15.18
CA ALA A 374 3.09 -14.32 15.17
C ALA A 374 2.52 -14.41 16.59
N ARG A 375 1.67 -13.44 16.98
CA ARG A 375 0.99 -13.47 18.28
C ARG A 375 0.17 -14.75 18.42
N TYR A 376 0.14 -15.33 19.60
CA TYR A 376 -0.64 -16.54 19.90
C TYR A 376 -2.10 -16.44 19.42
N THR A 377 -2.76 -15.31 19.69
CA THR A 377 -4.14 -15.05 19.24
C THR A 377 -4.31 -15.13 17.72
N THR A 378 -3.31 -14.67 16.95
CA THR A 378 -3.31 -14.76 15.49
C THR A 378 -3.21 -16.20 15.03
N VAL A 379 -2.28 -16.96 15.62
CA VAL A 379 -2.09 -18.39 15.33
C VAL A 379 -3.35 -19.18 15.70
N PHE A 380 -3.94 -18.91 16.87
CA PHE A 380 -5.17 -19.53 17.32
C PHE A 380 -6.33 -19.27 16.35
N LYS A 381 -6.59 -18.01 15.98
CA LYS A 381 -7.63 -17.63 15.02
C LYS A 381 -7.40 -18.31 13.66
N GLN A 382 -6.15 -18.45 13.25
CA GLN A 382 -5.79 -19.15 12.02
C GLN A 382 -6.17 -20.64 12.10
N LYS A 383 -5.73 -21.34 13.13
CA LYS A 383 -6.04 -22.75 13.36
C LYS A 383 -7.55 -22.98 13.43
N TYR A 384 -8.25 -22.14 14.18
CA TYR A 384 -9.71 -22.24 14.34
C TYR A 384 -10.47 -22.14 13.00
N ILE A 385 -10.11 -21.17 12.15
CA ILE A 385 -10.80 -21.02 10.87
C ILE A 385 -10.46 -22.17 9.90
N PHE A 386 -9.22 -22.68 9.92
CA PHE A 386 -8.85 -23.84 9.10
C PHE A 386 -9.62 -25.08 9.49
N GLN A 387 -9.76 -25.33 10.81
CA GLN A 387 -10.58 -26.44 11.29
C GLN A 387 -12.04 -26.30 10.84
N ALA A 388 -12.62 -25.12 11.00
CA ALA A 388 -13.99 -24.87 10.58
C ALA A 388 -14.18 -25.05 9.04
N TRP A 389 -13.18 -24.68 8.24
CA TRP A 389 -13.18 -24.93 6.79
C TRP A 389 -13.11 -26.41 6.46
N ARG A 390 -12.29 -27.17 7.18
CA ARG A 390 -12.21 -28.63 7.03
C ARG A 390 -13.56 -29.27 7.32
N GLU A 391 -14.16 -28.96 8.47
CA GLU A 391 -15.47 -29.48 8.87
C GLU A 391 -16.58 -29.11 7.86
N LEU A 392 -16.55 -27.87 7.34
CA LEU A 392 -17.48 -27.44 6.29
C LEU A 392 -17.27 -28.23 4.99
N HIS A 393 -16.02 -28.47 4.60
CA HIS A 393 -15.69 -29.23 3.39
C HIS A 393 -16.19 -30.67 3.47
N PHE A 394 -15.96 -31.34 4.60
CA PHE A 394 -16.42 -32.71 4.83
C PHE A 394 -17.90 -32.78 5.21
N ARG A 395 -18.62 -31.64 5.21
CA ARG A 395 -20.05 -31.58 5.57
C ARG A 395 -20.34 -32.01 7.00
N GLU A 396 -19.39 -31.93 7.89
CA GLU A 396 -19.54 -32.18 9.32
C GLU A 396 -20.32 -31.05 9.99
N ILE A 397 -20.25 -29.84 9.44
CA ILE A 397 -21.05 -28.69 9.82
C ILE A 397 -21.74 -28.06 8.60
N THR A 398 -22.90 -27.47 8.85
CA THR A 398 -23.65 -26.72 7.85
C THR A 398 -23.01 -25.32 7.59
N PRO A 399 -23.26 -24.69 6.43
CA PRO A 399 -22.82 -23.31 6.18
C PRO A 399 -23.31 -22.31 7.23
N SER A 400 -24.48 -22.51 7.84
CA SER A 400 -25.03 -21.66 8.89
C SER A 400 -24.27 -21.82 10.23
N GLU A 401 -23.92 -23.05 10.59
CA GLU A 401 -23.06 -23.34 11.76
C GLU A 401 -21.66 -22.78 11.55
N PHE A 402 -21.10 -22.96 10.34
CA PHE A 402 -19.82 -22.35 9.99
C PHE A 402 -19.86 -20.83 10.18
N LEU A 403 -20.88 -20.12 9.66
CA LEU A 403 -21.00 -18.67 9.83
C LEU A 403 -21.09 -18.27 11.30
N THR A 404 -21.78 -19.04 12.12
CA THR A 404 -21.89 -18.78 13.55
C THR A 404 -20.53 -18.87 14.23
N ARG A 405 -19.74 -19.90 13.90
CA ARG A 405 -18.36 -20.07 14.41
C ARG A 405 -17.42 -18.98 13.88
N ALA A 406 -17.47 -18.70 12.58
CA ALA A 406 -16.61 -17.69 11.96
C ALA A 406 -16.95 -16.27 12.43
N ALA A 407 -18.21 -15.98 12.76
CA ALA A 407 -18.64 -14.72 13.33
C ALA A 407 -18.01 -14.45 14.72
N ALA A 408 -17.71 -15.50 15.49
CA ALA A 408 -17.00 -15.36 16.76
C ALA A 408 -15.58 -14.82 16.61
N LEU A 409 -14.94 -14.97 15.41
CA LEU A 409 -13.60 -14.41 15.13
C LEU A 409 -13.61 -12.92 14.76
N LYS A 410 -14.79 -12.32 14.58
CA LYS A 410 -14.97 -10.90 14.21
C LYS A 410 -15.10 -10.02 15.44
N ASP A 411 -14.04 -9.97 16.26
CA ASP A 411 -14.00 -9.24 17.53
C ASP A 411 -13.94 -7.73 17.33
N ASN A 412 -13.36 -7.24 16.23
CA ASN A 412 -13.19 -5.81 15.92
C ASN A 412 -14.50 -5.01 15.89
N ILE A 413 -15.67 -5.69 15.85
CA ILE A 413 -16.96 -4.99 15.96
C ILE A 413 -17.13 -4.32 17.33
N ASP A 414 -16.62 -4.94 18.38
CA ASP A 414 -16.73 -4.40 19.73
C ASP A 414 -15.85 -3.16 19.89
N GLU A 415 -14.63 -3.16 19.30
CA GLU A 415 -13.77 -1.99 19.19
C GLU A 415 -14.44 -0.88 18.35
N PHE A 416 -15.03 -1.23 17.21
CA PHE A 416 -15.78 -0.29 16.37
C PHE A 416 -16.95 0.35 17.11
N ILE A 417 -17.65 -0.41 17.94
CA ILE A 417 -18.72 0.09 18.79
C ILE A 417 -18.15 0.96 19.91
N ALA A 418 -17.05 0.56 20.53
CA ALA A 418 -16.43 1.21 21.70
C ALA A 418 -15.78 2.57 21.39
N GLN A 419 -15.15 2.75 20.23
CA GLN A 419 -14.41 3.97 19.83
C GLN A 419 -15.17 5.32 19.94
N GLN A 420 -16.43 5.35 20.36
CA GLN A 420 -17.17 6.57 20.69
C GLN A 420 -17.61 6.65 22.16
N THR A 421 -17.30 5.63 22.97
CA THR A 421 -17.74 5.60 24.37
C THR A 421 -16.77 6.33 25.29
N GLU A 422 -15.55 6.66 24.81
CA GLU A 422 -14.58 7.50 25.55
C GLU A 422 -15.08 8.94 25.83
N ALA A 423 -16.22 9.34 25.25
CA ALA A 423 -16.90 10.60 25.60
C ALA A 423 -17.94 10.46 26.73
N ARG A 424 -18.19 9.25 27.28
CA ARG A 424 -19.10 9.02 28.41
C ARG A 424 -18.57 7.91 29.30
N GLU A 425 -18.25 8.28 30.52
CA GLU A 425 -17.65 7.55 31.62
C GLU A 425 -18.23 6.15 31.90
N GLY A 426 -17.30 5.18 32.13
CA GLY A 426 -17.31 4.27 33.27
C GLY A 426 -18.41 3.22 33.36
N GLU A 427 -18.43 2.23 32.45
CA GLU A 427 -18.96 0.90 32.76
C GLU A 427 -18.03 -0.17 32.19
N GLU A 428 -17.45 -0.95 33.10
CA GLU A 428 -16.64 -2.13 32.80
C GLU A 428 -17.51 -3.21 32.15
N PHE A 429 -17.14 -3.63 30.93
CA PHE A 429 -17.68 -4.81 30.28
C PHE A 429 -16.74 -5.99 30.53
N GLU A 430 -17.19 -6.99 31.29
CA GLU A 430 -16.58 -8.31 31.32
C GLU A 430 -16.68 -8.98 29.94
N LEU A 431 -15.52 -9.24 29.34
CA LEU A 431 -15.38 -10.05 28.13
C LEU A 431 -15.74 -11.51 28.49
N GLN A 432 -16.86 -12.00 27.97
CA GLN A 432 -17.11 -13.44 27.96
C GLN A 432 -16.07 -14.11 27.08
N GLU A 433 -15.27 -14.98 27.68
CA GLU A 433 -14.31 -15.81 26.96
C GLU A 433 -15.01 -16.55 25.81
N PRO A 434 -14.38 -16.62 24.61
CA PRO A 434 -14.91 -17.45 23.54
C PRO A 434 -14.99 -18.90 24.00
N PRO A 435 -15.97 -19.68 23.53
CA PRO A 435 -16.11 -21.08 23.93
C PRO A 435 -14.78 -21.81 23.74
N VAL A 436 -14.34 -22.49 24.79
CA VAL A 436 -13.05 -23.19 24.84
C VAL A 436 -12.97 -24.13 23.65
N ALA A 437 -12.10 -23.82 22.69
CA ALA A 437 -11.82 -24.73 21.59
C ALA A 437 -11.12 -25.96 22.18
N VAL A 438 -11.62 -27.14 21.87
CA VAL A 438 -10.98 -28.41 22.19
C VAL A 438 -9.55 -28.37 21.66
N PRO A 439 -8.53 -28.73 22.48
CA PRO A 439 -7.15 -28.75 22.02
C PRO A 439 -7.03 -29.68 20.81
N LEU A 440 -6.60 -29.12 19.69
CA LEU A 440 -6.28 -29.90 18.50
C LEU A 440 -5.03 -30.72 18.81
N GLU A 441 -5.20 -32.01 19.00
CA GLU A 441 -4.10 -32.96 18.90
C GLU A 441 -3.46 -32.80 17.52
N GLN A 442 -2.14 -32.96 17.48
CA GLN A 442 -1.35 -32.83 16.26
C GLN A 442 -1.83 -33.85 15.22
N ASP A 443 -2.82 -33.48 14.44
CA ASP A 443 -3.31 -34.27 13.31
C ASP A 443 -2.35 -34.01 12.11
N PRO A 444 -1.62 -35.04 11.63
CA PRO A 444 -0.74 -34.90 10.47
C PRO A 444 -1.48 -34.45 9.21
N ASP A 445 -2.80 -34.65 9.13
CA ASP A 445 -3.63 -34.19 8.00
C ASP A 445 -4.13 -32.74 8.13
N TYR A 446 -3.82 -32.05 9.21
CA TYR A 446 -4.20 -30.66 9.41
C TYR A 446 -3.70 -29.73 8.30
N ASN A 447 -2.57 -30.05 7.67
CA ASN A 447 -2.00 -29.31 6.54
C ASN A 447 -2.59 -29.73 5.18
N ARG A 448 -3.36 -30.81 5.12
CA ARG A 448 -4.02 -31.31 3.91
C ARG A 448 -5.52 -31.07 3.96
N VAL A 449 -5.93 -29.82 3.94
CA VAL A 449 -7.34 -29.51 3.70
C VAL A 449 -7.61 -29.59 2.21
N ILE A 450 -8.20 -30.67 1.76
CA ILE A 450 -8.64 -30.87 0.38
C ILE A 450 -9.95 -30.10 0.20
N PHE A 451 -9.99 -29.14 -0.71
CA PHE A 451 -11.17 -28.34 -1.01
C PHE A 451 -11.67 -28.67 -2.41
N ASP A 452 -12.92 -29.09 -2.44
CA ASP A 452 -13.59 -29.47 -3.68
C ASP A 452 -14.03 -28.25 -4.51
N GLY A 453 -13.69 -28.25 -5.79
CA GLY A 453 -14.36 -27.58 -6.88
C GLY A 453 -14.19 -26.07 -7.03
N ASN A 454 -13.96 -25.29 -5.98
CA ASN A 454 -13.95 -23.83 -6.06
C ASN A 454 -12.62 -23.16 -5.75
N ARG A 455 -11.68 -23.91 -5.17
CA ARG A 455 -10.29 -23.47 -5.00
C ARG A 455 -9.34 -24.62 -5.29
N PRO A 456 -8.26 -24.37 -6.02
CA PRO A 456 -7.25 -25.39 -6.28
C PRO A 456 -6.59 -25.87 -4.98
N GLU A 457 -6.29 -27.16 -4.87
CA GLU A 457 -5.61 -27.79 -3.73
C GLU A 457 -4.29 -27.08 -3.37
N TRP A 458 -3.56 -26.57 -4.37
CA TRP A 458 -2.31 -25.85 -4.17
C TRP A 458 -2.42 -24.57 -3.32
N LEU A 459 -3.62 -24.01 -3.09
CA LEU A 459 -3.81 -22.89 -2.17
C LEU A 459 -3.54 -23.25 -0.71
N PHE A 460 -3.53 -24.54 -0.40
CA PHE A 460 -3.38 -25.06 0.96
C PHE A 460 -2.05 -25.76 1.19
N ASP A 461 -1.37 -26.22 0.13
CA ASP A 461 -0.12 -26.98 0.22
C ASP A 461 1.04 -26.17 0.87
N ASP A 462 0.96 -24.84 0.81
CA ASP A 462 1.98 -23.93 1.35
C ASP A 462 1.61 -23.32 2.71
N VAL A 463 0.54 -23.78 3.35
CA VAL A 463 0.13 -23.23 4.64
C VAL A 463 0.86 -23.91 5.78
N GLU A 464 2.11 -23.56 5.97
CA GLU A 464 2.73 -23.74 7.28
C GLU A 464 2.00 -22.84 8.29
N VAL A 465 1.32 -23.47 9.24
CA VAL A 465 0.78 -22.76 10.39
C VAL A 465 1.96 -22.15 11.13
N PRO A 466 2.00 -20.83 11.36
CA PRO A 466 3.08 -20.21 12.12
C PRO A 466 3.24 -20.96 13.44
N ARG A 467 4.46 -21.38 13.79
CA ARG A 467 4.73 -22.00 15.09
C ARG A 467 4.41 -20.97 16.17
N ALA A 468 3.61 -21.37 17.16
CA ALA A 468 3.43 -20.56 18.36
C ALA A 468 4.79 -20.41 19.06
N ALA A 469 5.03 -19.25 19.65
CA ALA A 469 6.17 -19.08 20.55
C ALA A 469 6.08 -20.12 21.67
N PRO A 470 7.22 -20.68 22.15
CA PRO A 470 7.20 -21.59 23.29
C PRO A 470 6.58 -20.87 24.50
N GLU A 471 5.78 -21.61 25.28
CA GLU A 471 4.99 -21.09 26.41
C GLU A 471 5.82 -20.41 27.54
N ASN A 472 7.15 -20.48 27.46
CA ASN A 472 8.06 -19.98 28.52
C ASN A 472 8.63 -18.58 28.27
N ASP A 473 8.33 -17.92 27.14
CA ASP A 473 8.68 -16.53 26.97
C ASP A 473 7.69 -15.65 27.74
N VAL A 474 8.03 -15.34 28.98
CA VAL A 474 7.40 -14.26 29.74
C VAL A 474 7.65 -12.98 28.96
N TYR A 475 6.64 -12.55 28.22
CA TYR A 475 6.68 -11.25 27.57
C TYR A 475 6.66 -10.18 28.66
N GLU A 476 7.80 -9.59 28.94
CA GLU A 476 7.83 -8.27 29.54
C GLU A 476 7.04 -7.35 28.62
N ASN A 477 5.98 -6.81 29.14
CA ASN A 477 5.21 -5.73 28.51
C ASN A 477 6.13 -4.50 28.45
N ASP A 478 6.94 -4.40 27.42
CA ASP A 478 7.48 -3.12 27.01
C ASP A 478 6.33 -2.30 26.45
N SER A 479 5.61 -1.66 27.37
CA SER A 479 4.72 -0.56 27.11
C SER A 479 5.54 0.68 26.77
N ASP A 480 6.19 0.68 25.62
CA ASP A 480 6.70 1.87 24.97
C ASP A 480 5.69 2.28 23.88
N ASP A 481 4.49 2.64 24.33
CA ASP A 481 3.47 3.34 23.55
C ASP A 481 3.76 4.84 23.56
N GLY A 482 4.83 5.20 22.90
CA GLY A 482 5.19 6.57 22.57
C GLY A 482 5.05 6.84 21.08
N SER A 483 3.87 6.64 20.48
CA SER A 483 3.58 7.22 19.18
C SER A 483 2.12 7.58 19.06
N SER A 484 1.85 8.85 19.30
CA SER A 484 0.70 9.55 18.76
C SER A 484 0.68 9.38 17.23
N SER A 485 -0.04 8.41 16.73
CA SER A 485 -0.34 8.27 15.32
C SER A 485 -1.70 8.89 15.02
N GLU A 486 -1.75 10.20 15.06
CA GLU A 486 -2.70 10.96 14.26
C GLU A 486 -2.09 11.09 12.87
N ASP A 487 -2.46 10.22 11.97
CA ASP A 487 -2.50 10.33 10.50
C ASP A 487 -2.50 8.95 9.86
N GLU A 488 -3.55 8.16 10.09
CA GLU A 488 -3.86 7.04 9.21
C GLU A 488 -4.27 7.58 7.84
N PRO A 489 -3.72 7.06 6.72
CA PRO A 489 -4.16 7.45 5.41
C PRO A 489 -5.65 7.06 5.27
N LYS A 490 -6.50 8.04 5.05
CA LYS A 490 -7.88 7.81 4.62
C LYS A 490 -7.81 7.04 3.30
N ILE A 491 -7.96 5.72 3.38
CA ILE A 491 -8.18 4.88 2.20
C ILE A 491 -9.59 5.23 1.73
N GLN A 492 -9.64 6.07 0.71
CA GLN A 492 -10.86 6.39 0.01
C GLN A 492 -11.22 5.18 -0.83
N VAL A 493 -11.97 4.25 -0.24
CA VAL A 493 -12.79 3.35 -1.05
C VAL A 493 -13.80 4.29 -1.70
N ASP A 494 -13.84 4.31 -3.02
CA ASP A 494 -14.71 5.20 -3.81
C ASP A 494 -16.17 4.78 -3.56
N ILE A 495 -16.72 5.24 -2.44
CA ILE A 495 -18.09 4.95 -2.00
C ILE A 495 -19.05 5.97 -2.62
N ASP A 496 -18.52 7.10 -3.11
CA ASP A 496 -19.30 8.23 -3.61
C ASP A 496 -19.68 8.14 -5.09
N SER A 497 -19.19 7.12 -5.84
CA SER A 497 -19.60 6.93 -7.23
C SER A 497 -20.97 6.24 -7.41
N ILE A 498 -21.73 6.06 -6.35
CA ILE A 498 -23.13 5.62 -6.42
C ILE A 498 -24.03 6.85 -6.27
N GLU A 499 -24.09 7.68 -7.30
CA GLU A 499 -25.20 8.61 -7.47
C GLU A 499 -26.50 7.80 -7.56
N VAL A 500 -27.36 8.04 -6.57
CA VAL A 500 -28.73 7.53 -6.60
C VAL A 500 -29.49 8.43 -7.57
N GLU A 501 -29.74 7.95 -8.80
CA GLU A 501 -30.84 8.48 -9.61
C GLU A 501 -32.16 8.22 -8.85
N THR A 502 -32.56 9.15 -8.03
CA THR A 502 -33.93 9.24 -7.53
C THR A 502 -34.76 9.93 -8.62
N GLY A 503 -35.28 9.14 -9.54
CA GLY A 503 -36.44 9.55 -10.30
C GLY A 503 -37.66 9.58 -9.38
N ASN A 504 -38.09 10.76 -9.03
CA ASN A 504 -39.50 11.02 -8.76
C ASN A 504 -39.76 12.52 -8.86
N ASN A 505 -40.38 12.91 -9.96
CA ASN A 505 -41.20 14.10 -10.09
C ASN A 505 -42.41 13.97 -9.17
N VAL A 506 -42.53 14.84 -8.18
CA VAL A 506 -43.81 15.36 -7.74
C VAL A 506 -43.59 16.83 -7.32
N SER A 507 -44.19 17.70 -8.10
CA SER A 507 -44.42 19.10 -7.80
C SER A 507 -45.29 19.24 -6.55
N MET A 508 -44.97 20.20 -5.65
CA MET A 508 -45.94 21.08 -5.07
C MET A 508 -45.29 22.27 -4.35
N ASP A 509 -45.90 23.35 -4.53
CA ASP A 509 -45.68 24.76 -4.25
C ASP A 509 -45.53 25.18 -2.78
N GLU A 510 -44.99 26.41 -2.64
CA GLU A 510 -45.26 27.45 -1.60
C GLU A 510 -44.66 27.19 -0.20
N GLU A 511 -44.03 28.10 0.47
CA GLU A 511 -44.15 29.54 0.70
C GLU A 511 -42.96 30.12 1.52
N LYS A 512 -42.50 31.28 1.09
CA LYS A 512 -41.95 32.46 1.79
C LYS A 512 -41.51 32.40 3.26
N ARG A 513 -40.26 32.85 3.52
CA ARG A 513 -39.97 34.10 4.28
C ARG A 513 -38.46 34.32 4.52
N ALA A 514 -37.97 35.42 3.99
CA ALA A 514 -36.83 36.18 4.51
C ALA A 514 -37.35 37.18 5.58
N PRO A 515 -36.54 37.92 6.36
CA PRO A 515 -35.43 38.76 5.89
C PRO A 515 -34.21 38.90 6.83
N SER A 516 -33.20 39.53 6.24
CA SER A 516 -31.97 40.14 6.73
C SER A 516 -32.16 41.20 7.86
N PRO A 517 -31.18 42.00 8.38
CA PRO A 517 -29.95 42.49 7.69
C PRO A 517 -28.70 42.75 8.60
N ASP A 518 -27.73 43.32 7.95
CA ASP A 518 -26.75 44.36 8.31
C ASP A 518 -25.30 43.98 8.58
N ASN A 519 -24.51 44.55 7.77
CA ASN A 519 -23.47 45.60 7.75
C ASN A 519 -22.03 45.06 7.84
N ASP A 520 -20.98 45.56 7.21
CA ASP A 520 -20.72 46.76 6.39
C ASP A 520 -19.35 46.63 5.70
N GLU A 521 -19.23 47.31 4.57
CA GLU A 521 -18.08 48.02 3.97
C GLU A 521 -16.75 47.26 3.70
N GLY A 522 -16.10 47.31 2.57
CA GLY A 522 -16.09 48.26 1.46
C GLY A 522 -14.94 47.99 0.52
N ASN A 523 -15.18 48.42 -0.70
CA ASN A 523 -14.26 48.92 -1.74
C ASN A 523 -13.67 48.00 -2.82
N LEU A 524 -14.33 48.10 -3.97
CA LEU A 524 -13.82 48.03 -5.34
C LEU A 524 -12.96 49.29 -5.71
N PRO A 525 -12.22 49.37 -6.86
CA PRO A 525 -12.80 49.20 -8.20
C PRO A 525 -11.92 48.55 -9.29
N GLU A 526 -12.60 48.10 -10.33
CA GLU A 526 -12.09 47.92 -11.70
C GLU A 526 -11.69 49.25 -12.38
N PRO A 527 -10.96 49.25 -13.55
CA PRO A 527 -11.70 49.24 -14.81
C PRO A 527 -11.02 48.52 -16.02
N ARG A 528 -11.87 48.14 -16.98
CA ARG A 528 -11.58 47.95 -18.41
C ARG A 528 -11.22 49.29 -19.08
N PRO A 529 -10.60 49.35 -20.31
CA PRO A 529 -11.34 49.15 -21.59
C PRO A 529 -10.56 48.66 -22.82
N THR A 530 -11.29 48.16 -23.80
CA THR A 530 -11.68 48.52 -25.21
C THR A 530 -10.70 48.14 -26.31
N VAL A 531 -11.14 47.28 -27.25
CA VAL A 531 -11.71 47.41 -28.62
C VAL A 531 -10.76 47.89 -29.74
N SER A 532 -10.63 47.08 -30.80
CA SER A 532 -10.90 47.31 -32.25
C SER A 532 -10.42 46.11 -33.06
N ASN A 533 -11.30 45.45 -33.80
CA ASN A 533 -11.77 45.64 -35.16
C ASN A 533 -10.71 45.45 -36.23
N ASP A 534 -11.00 44.46 -37.06
CA ASP A 534 -11.13 44.36 -38.51
C ASP A 534 -10.92 42.90 -38.90
N GLY A 535 -11.77 42.17 -39.48
CA GLY A 535 -12.65 42.34 -40.67
C GLY A 535 -12.13 41.51 -41.81
N GLU A 536 -12.85 40.49 -42.22
CA GLU A 536 -13.20 39.99 -43.54
C GLU A 536 -13.41 38.47 -43.58
N LEU A 537 -14.63 38.07 -43.67
CA LEU A 537 -15.44 37.51 -44.75
C LEU A 537 -15.00 36.19 -45.41
N ILE A 538 -15.89 35.25 -45.19
CA ILE A 538 -16.29 33.96 -45.76
C ILE A 538 -16.23 33.90 -47.33
N PRO A 539 -16.13 32.69 -48.01
CA PRO A 539 -17.33 31.91 -48.19
C PRO A 539 -17.23 30.37 -48.11
N SER A 540 -18.40 29.82 -47.82
CA SER A 540 -18.90 28.46 -47.92
C SER A 540 -18.81 27.82 -49.33
N LEU A 541 -18.83 26.48 -49.35
CA LEU A 541 -19.60 25.60 -50.29
C LEU A 541 -19.23 24.14 -49.94
N ASP A 542 -20.12 23.43 -49.41
CA ASP A 542 -21.06 22.41 -49.89
C ASP A 542 -20.50 21.19 -50.63
N ASN A 543 -20.94 20.03 -50.08
CA ASN A 543 -21.40 18.80 -50.75
C ASN A 543 -20.41 17.69 -51.13
N ASP A 544 -20.64 16.58 -50.57
CA ASP A 544 -21.16 15.29 -51.06
C ASP A 544 -20.38 14.05 -50.65
N GLU A 545 -21.09 13.18 -49.97
CA GLU A 545 -20.89 11.71 -49.87
C GLU A 545 -21.06 11.04 -51.25
N PRO A 546 -20.94 9.70 -51.37
CA PRO A 546 -20.15 8.63 -50.75
C PRO A 546 -19.44 7.72 -51.80
N VAL A 547 -18.79 6.63 -51.40
CA VAL A 547 -18.88 5.28 -51.99
C VAL A 547 -17.73 4.35 -51.56
N ARG A 548 -18.12 3.29 -50.89
CA ARG A 548 -17.73 1.87 -50.78
C ARG A 548 -16.48 1.32 -51.47
N SER A 549 -15.91 0.36 -50.74
CA SER A 549 -15.35 -0.96 -51.10
C SER A 549 -13.90 -1.05 -51.60
N GLN A 550 -13.06 -1.60 -50.78
CA GLN A 550 -12.61 -3.00 -50.86
C GLN A 550 -11.92 -3.36 -49.56
#